data_ec9bb44d276ce829462d1e84b6093523
#
_entry.id   ec9bb44d276ce829462d1e84b6093523
#
_cell.length_a   1.000
_cell.length_b   1.000
_cell.length_c   1.000
_cell.angle_alpha   90.00
_cell.angle_beta   90.00
_cell.angle_gamma   90.00
#
_symmetry.space_group_name_H-M   'P 1'
#
loop_
_entity.id
_entity.type
_entity.pdbx_description
1 polymer ?
#
loop_
_entity_poly.entity_id
_entity_poly.type
_entity_poly.pdbx_seq_one_letter_code
_entity_poly.pdbx_strand_id
1 'polypeptide(L)'
;MIRDVSGSYRRALQATVEHYSGWLPAPACIDALKGEGRWNNDWDASLELLRRHGTSLPARHDLIDVFSNFYFGGDPDGDPGAWTGYISDEPLRVQRDFFTALDQNGWGWGFVSGAEPPSARFVLQQRLELVNPPLIAMGDAPDKPDPTGLVQLSDRLLPHRSGGVVAYLGDTVADVQTVLNARTQRPDRQWISLAVSPPHLLPGSQERSAYEQQLKSAGADLILPSTEAAIQWSKGSQGADSQGHSASIR
;
A
#
# COMPACT_ATOMS: atom_id res chain seq x y z
N MET A 1 4.63 3.73 -0.36
CA MET A 1 4.58 3.87 -1.83
C MET A 1 4.39 5.31 -2.29
N ILE A 2 3.17 5.87 -2.26
CA ILE A 2 2.93 7.27 -2.71
C ILE A 2 3.28 8.31 -1.64
N ARG A 3 3.40 7.90 -0.39
CA ARG A 3 3.73 8.72 0.80
C ARG A 3 4.64 7.98 1.75
N ASP A 4 5.33 8.72 2.59
CA ASP A 4 6.15 8.15 3.66
C ASP A 4 5.35 8.12 4.97
N VAL A 5 4.96 6.94 5.38
CA VAL A 5 4.14 6.73 6.59
C VAL A 5 4.97 6.43 7.84
N SER A 6 6.30 6.53 7.76
CA SER A 6 7.18 6.25 8.90
C SER A 6 6.95 7.21 10.07
N GLY A 7 6.70 8.49 9.75
CA GLY A 7 6.41 9.55 10.73
C GLY A 7 4.93 9.67 11.11
N SER A 8 4.04 8.86 10.54
CA SER A 8 2.59 8.94 10.77
C SER A 8 1.99 7.61 11.21
N TYR A 9 1.56 6.73 10.31
CA TYR A 9 0.98 5.43 10.69
C TYR A 9 1.90 4.59 11.58
N ARG A 10 3.18 4.47 11.20
CA ARG A 10 4.14 3.70 12.00
C ARG A 10 4.37 4.35 13.36
N ARG A 11 4.42 5.68 13.40
CA ARG A 11 4.54 6.45 14.64
C ARG A 11 3.29 6.34 15.50
N ALA A 12 2.08 6.38 14.89
CA ALA A 12 0.82 6.17 15.60
C ALA A 12 0.74 4.75 16.20
N LEU A 13 1.16 3.73 15.45
CA LEU A 13 1.26 2.35 15.94
C LEU A 13 2.21 2.27 17.16
N GLN A 14 3.41 2.86 17.06
CA GLN A 14 4.38 2.90 18.17
C GLN A 14 3.80 3.60 19.40
N ALA A 15 3.21 4.79 19.21
CA ALA A 15 2.62 5.58 20.29
C ALA A 15 1.43 4.88 20.94
N THR A 16 0.62 4.17 20.15
CA THR A 16 -0.49 3.36 20.66
C THR A 16 -0.02 2.20 21.51
N VAL A 17 0.99 1.46 21.05
CA VAL A 17 1.59 0.37 21.84
C VAL A 17 2.22 0.90 23.13
N GLU A 18 2.96 2.01 23.05
CA GLU A 18 3.56 2.66 24.22
C GLU A 18 2.51 3.14 25.23
N HIS A 19 1.41 3.70 24.73
CA HIS A 19 0.29 4.16 25.57
C HIS A 19 -0.25 3.06 26.51
N TYR A 20 -0.41 1.83 25.98
CA TYR A 20 -0.98 0.72 26.74
C TYR A 20 0.06 -0.09 27.53
N SER A 21 1.33 -0.09 27.12
CA SER A 21 2.35 -0.98 27.68
C SER A 21 3.51 -0.28 28.37
N GLY A 22 3.70 1.03 28.11
CA GLY A 22 4.92 1.74 28.48
C GLY A 22 6.15 1.33 27.65
N TRP A 23 5.99 0.40 26.68
CA TRP A 23 7.05 -0.05 25.78
C TRP A 23 6.90 0.58 24.39
N LEU A 24 7.93 1.32 23.95
CA LEU A 24 8.01 1.85 22.59
C LEU A 24 8.66 0.80 21.67
N PRO A 25 7.91 0.13 20.77
CA PRO A 25 8.48 -0.87 19.89
C PRO A 25 9.45 -0.23 18.88
N ALA A 26 10.63 -0.84 18.73
CA ALA A 26 11.60 -0.41 17.72
C ALA A 26 11.01 -0.62 16.30
N PRO A 27 11.39 0.22 15.31
CA PRO A 27 10.95 0.05 13.91
C PRO A 27 11.16 -1.38 13.38
N ALA A 28 12.27 -2.02 13.71
CA ALA A 28 12.56 -3.39 13.31
C ALA A 28 11.54 -4.42 13.83
N CYS A 29 10.92 -4.19 15.02
CA CYS A 29 9.85 -5.06 15.52
C CYS A 29 8.61 -4.97 14.65
N ILE A 30 8.29 -3.77 14.15
CA ILE A 30 7.16 -3.55 13.24
C ILE A 30 7.45 -4.18 11.88
N ASP A 31 8.68 -4.03 11.36
CA ASP A 31 9.10 -4.63 10.08
C ASP A 31 9.03 -6.15 10.13
N ALA A 32 9.52 -6.76 11.21
CA ALA A 32 9.44 -8.20 11.43
C ALA A 32 7.99 -8.68 11.46
N LEU A 33 7.10 -7.96 12.17
CA LEU A 33 5.69 -8.28 12.23
C LEU A 33 5.01 -8.17 10.86
N LYS A 34 5.22 -7.06 10.16
CA LYS A 34 4.67 -6.83 8.79
C LYS A 34 5.22 -7.86 7.80
N GLY A 35 6.45 -8.31 7.99
CA GLY A 35 7.09 -9.34 7.19
C GLY A 35 6.40 -10.71 7.24
N GLU A 36 5.57 -10.98 8.28
CA GLU A 36 4.75 -12.20 8.33
C GLU A 36 3.60 -12.23 7.31
N GLY A 37 3.30 -11.09 6.64
CA GLY A 37 2.34 -10.98 5.55
C GLY A 37 0.86 -10.95 5.94
N ARG A 38 0.53 -11.07 7.22
CA ARG A 38 -0.85 -11.13 7.74
C ARG A 38 -1.23 -9.94 8.64
N TRP A 39 -0.28 -9.13 9.05
CA TRP A 39 -0.49 -7.99 9.93
C TRP A 39 -0.48 -6.66 9.15
N ASN A 40 -1.25 -6.61 8.06
CA ASN A 40 -1.33 -5.41 7.22
C ASN A 40 -2.13 -4.28 7.89
N ASN A 41 -3.17 -4.64 8.65
CA ASN A 41 -3.97 -3.69 9.43
C ASN A 41 -3.18 -3.22 10.64
N ASP A 42 -3.00 -1.90 10.82
CA ASP A 42 -2.16 -1.35 11.89
C ASP A 42 -2.79 -1.47 13.29
N TRP A 43 -4.09 -1.52 13.40
CA TRP A 43 -4.78 -1.75 14.67
C TRP A 43 -4.56 -3.19 15.16
N ASP A 44 -4.70 -4.16 14.26
CA ASP A 44 -4.46 -5.57 14.57
C ASP A 44 -2.97 -5.83 14.83
N ALA A 45 -2.08 -5.12 14.10
CA ALA A 45 -0.65 -5.14 14.36
C ALA A 45 -0.31 -4.57 15.75
N SER A 46 -0.97 -3.49 16.17
CA SER A 46 -0.80 -2.91 17.52
C SER A 46 -1.24 -3.88 18.61
N LEU A 47 -2.41 -4.52 18.46
CA LEU A 47 -2.89 -5.57 19.38
C LEU A 47 -1.91 -6.75 19.46
N GLU A 48 -1.39 -7.20 18.33
CA GLU A 48 -0.44 -8.31 18.30
C GLU A 48 0.90 -7.97 18.97
N LEU A 49 1.41 -6.75 18.80
CA LEU A 49 2.59 -6.28 19.51
C LEU A 49 2.37 -6.25 21.03
N LEU A 50 1.22 -5.74 21.49
CA LEU A 50 0.84 -5.76 22.90
C LEU A 50 0.77 -7.19 23.44
N ARG A 51 0.14 -8.10 22.69
CA ARG A 51 0.06 -9.53 23.04
C ARG A 51 1.43 -10.18 23.15
N ARG A 52 2.34 -9.94 22.21
CA ARG A 52 3.71 -10.47 22.22
C ARG A 52 4.54 -9.88 23.37
N HIS A 53 4.26 -8.62 23.72
CA HIS A 53 4.89 -7.97 24.87
C HIS A 53 4.39 -8.50 26.21
N GLY A 54 3.27 -9.23 26.23
CA GLY A 54 2.67 -9.77 27.47
C GLY A 54 1.77 -8.75 28.20
N THR A 55 1.35 -7.68 27.51
CA THR A 55 0.45 -6.66 28.07
C THR A 55 -1.02 -7.12 27.98
N SER A 56 -1.84 -6.75 28.95
CA SER A 56 -3.29 -6.93 28.87
C SER A 56 -3.85 -6.16 27.68
N LEU A 57 -4.65 -6.84 26.84
CA LEU A 57 -5.17 -6.21 25.61
C LEU A 57 -6.35 -5.30 25.96
N PRO A 58 -6.37 -4.06 25.41
CA PRO A 58 -7.55 -3.21 25.45
C PRO A 58 -8.66 -3.77 24.55
N ALA A 59 -9.87 -3.27 24.69
CA ALA A 59 -10.89 -3.51 23.68
C ALA A 59 -10.46 -2.87 22.34
N ARG A 60 -10.80 -3.53 21.22
CA ARG A 60 -10.34 -3.10 19.89
C ARG A 60 -10.78 -1.67 19.56
N HIS A 61 -12.00 -1.26 19.96
CA HIS A 61 -12.47 0.10 19.71
C HIS A 61 -11.69 1.15 20.49
N ASP A 62 -11.33 0.87 21.77
CA ASP A 62 -10.51 1.80 22.57
C ASP A 62 -9.12 2.01 21.96
N LEU A 63 -8.54 0.92 21.41
CA LEU A 63 -7.26 1.00 20.72
C LEU A 63 -7.36 1.84 19.44
N ILE A 64 -8.44 1.68 18.67
CA ILE A 64 -8.70 2.47 17.47
C ILE A 64 -8.81 3.95 17.82
N ASP A 65 -9.55 4.29 18.88
CA ASP A 65 -9.72 5.69 19.31
C ASP A 65 -8.37 6.32 19.70
N VAL A 66 -7.53 5.61 20.46
CA VAL A 66 -6.19 6.06 20.82
C VAL A 66 -5.30 6.22 19.58
N PHE A 67 -5.32 5.25 18.67
CA PHE A 67 -4.56 5.30 17.43
C PHE A 67 -5.00 6.49 16.55
N SER A 68 -6.30 6.67 16.37
CA SER A 68 -6.88 7.74 15.57
C SER A 68 -6.56 9.13 16.16
N ASN A 69 -6.56 9.24 17.48
CA ASN A 69 -6.15 10.48 18.13
C ASN A 69 -4.67 10.82 17.87
N PHE A 70 -3.75 9.87 17.90
CA PHE A 70 -2.37 10.12 17.50
C PHE A 70 -2.22 10.42 16.02
N TYR A 71 -2.98 9.70 15.18
CA TYR A 71 -2.83 9.78 13.73
C TYR A 71 -3.47 11.02 13.13
N PHE A 72 -4.75 11.28 13.43
CA PHE A 72 -5.49 12.47 12.95
C PHE A 72 -5.30 13.67 13.88
N GLY A 73 -5.32 13.47 15.19
CA GLY A 73 -5.32 14.56 16.18
C GLY A 73 -6.57 15.43 16.10
N GLY A 74 -7.68 14.87 15.68
CA GLY A 74 -8.98 15.49 15.49
C GLY A 74 -10.01 14.47 15.01
N ASP A 75 -11.24 14.94 14.73
CA ASP A 75 -12.31 14.09 14.18
C ASP A 75 -11.94 13.61 12.77
N PRO A 76 -11.83 12.28 12.52
CA PRO A 76 -11.53 11.74 11.21
C PRO A 76 -12.55 12.10 10.12
N ASP A 77 -13.81 12.27 10.52
CA ASP A 77 -14.91 12.66 9.61
C ASP A 77 -15.11 14.19 9.53
N GLY A 78 -14.33 14.95 10.29
CA GLY A 78 -14.35 16.40 10.33
C GLY A 78 -13.53 17.06 9.21
N ASP A 79 -13.23 18.37 9.42
CA ASP A 79 -12.37 19.12 8.49
C ASP A 79 -10.91 18.68 8.63
N PRO A 80 -10.28 18.13 7.57
CA PRO A 80 -8.87 17.78 7.61
C PRO A 80 -7.92 18.96 7.90
N GLY A 81 -8.34 20.19 7.65
CA GLY A 81 -7.59 21.40 8.00
C GLY A 81 -7.47 21.62 9.52
N ALA A 82 -8.32 20.95 10.31
CA ALA A 82 -8.26 21.02 11.78
C ALA A 82 -7.42 19.87 12.39
N TRP A 83 -6.90 18.94 11.58
CA TRP A 83 -6.11 17.82 12.08
C TRP A 83 -4.72 18.26 12.52
N THR A 84 -4.34 17.86 13.74
CA THR A 84 -3.03 18.18 14.36
C THR A 84 -2.17 16.95 14.60
N GLY A 85 -2.65 15.77 14.19
CA GLY A 85 -1.96 14.50 14.36
C GLY A 85 -0.88 14.25 13.32
N TYR A 86 -0.29 13.08 13.38
CA TYR A 86 0.90 12.74 12.58
C TYR A 86 0.66 12.72 11.06
N ILE A 87 -0.60 12.64 10.60
CA ILE A 87 -0.94 12.66 9.16
C ILE A 87 -0.62 14.00 8.49
N SER A 88 -0.65 15.11 9.25
CA SER A 88 -0.50 16.47 8.69
C SER A 88 0.87 16.67 8.01
N ASP A 89 1.91 16.01 8.49
CA ASP A 89 3.29 16.18 8.04
C ASP A 89 3.83 15.04 7.17
N GLU A 90 2.97 14.12 6.70
CA GLU A 90 3.41 13.00 5.86
C GLU A 90 4.09 13.47 4.56
N PRO A 91 5.35 13.10 4.28
CA PRO A 91 5.98 13.43 3.01
C PRO A 91 5.36 12.65 1.85
N LEU A 92 5.03 13.32 0.74
CA LEU A 92 4.66 12.68 -0.51
C LEU A 92 5.91 12.20 -1.24
N ARG A 93 5.85 10.98 -1.81
CA ARG A 93 6.92 10.38 -2.61
C ARG A 93 6.71 10.58 -4.11
N VAL A 94 5.48 10.86 -4.51
CA VAL A 94 5.12 11.21 -5.88
C VAL A 94 4.24 12.45 -5.86
N GLN A 95 4.19 13.15 -6.97
CA GLN A 95 3.32 14.29 -7.20
C GLN A 95 2.26 13.93 -8.24
N ARG A 96 1.33 14.83 -8.52
CA ARG A 96 0.27 14.66 -9.52
C ARG A 96 0.82 14.26 -10.90
N ASP A 97 2.00 14.79 -11.27
CA ASP A 97 2.63 14.52 -12.56
C ASP A 97 2.98 13.04 -12.77
N PHE A 98 3.19 12.29 -11.69
CA PHE A 98 3.38 10.84 -11.75
C PHE A 98 2.17 10.14 -12.42
N PHE A 99 0.96 10.50 -12.00
CA PHE A 99 -0.27 9.93 -12.54
C PHE A 99 -0.53 10.40 -13.97
N THR A 100 -0.27 11.68 -14.25
CA THR A 100 -0.30 12.21 -15.62
C THR A 100 0.64 11.46 -16.55
N ALA A 101 1.84 11.09 -16.09
CA ALA A 101 2.78 10.32 -16.88
C ALA A 101 2.31 8.87 -17.12
N LEU A 102 1.60 8.25 -16.16
CA LEU A 102 0.95 6.94 -16.37
C LEU A 102 -0.12 7.03 -17.44
N ASP A 103 -0.99 8.06 -17.40
CA ASP A 103 -2.03 8.30 -18.41
C ASP A 103 -1.41 8.49 -19.80
N GLN A 104 -0.34 9.28 -19.93
CA GLN A 104 0.41 9.49 -21.16
C GLN A 104 1.03 8.21 -21.71
N ASN A 105 1.41 7.28 -20.81
CA ASN A 105 1.89 5.95 -21.19
C ASN A 105 0.75 4.96 -21.42
N GLY A 106 -0.54 5.40 -21.46
CA GLY A 106 -1.71 4.57 -21.74
C GLY A 106 -2.12 3.62 -20.60
N TRP A 107 -1.67 3.87 -19.39
CA TRP A 107 -2.05 3.11 -18.21
C TRP A 107 -3.15 3.82 -17.42
N GLY A 108 -4.29 3.14 -17.23
CA GLY A 108 -5.23 3.53 -16.19
C GLY A 108 -4.67 3.17 -14.81
N TRP A 109 -5.02 3.95 -13.80
CA TRP A 109 -4.50 3.75 -12.43
C TRP A 109 -5.62 3.88 -11.39
N GLY A 110 -5.35 3.35 -10.20
CA GLY A 110 -6.24 3.43 -9.04
C GLY A 110 -5.55 2.89 -7.79
N PHE A 111 -6.26 2.88 -6.67
CA PHE A 111 -5.69 2.61 -5.36
C PHE A 111 -6.46 1.52 -4.62
N VAL A 112 -5.71 0.53 -4.09
CA VAL A 112 -6.18 -0.41 -3.07
C VAL A 112 -5.37 -0.13 -1.81
N SER A 113 -6.00 0.50 -0.83
CA SER A 113 -5.33 1.05 0.35
C SER A 113 -5.84 0.40 1.62
N GLY A 114 -4.93 0.03 2.52
CA GLY A 114 -5.26 -0.33 3.90
C GLY A 114 -5.48 0.89 4.80
N ALA A 115 -5.48 2.11 4.25
CA ALA A 115 -5.77 3.32 5.00
C ALA A 115 -7.28 3.54 5.13
N GLU A 116 -7.69 4.13 6.26
CA GLU A 116 -9.07 4.56 6.47
C GLU A 116 -9.51 5.54 5.37
N PRO A 117 -10.80 5.53 4.97
CA PRO A 117 -11.31 6.38 3.91
C PRO A 117 -10.98 7.87 4.07
N PRO A 118 -11.12 8.51 5.26
CA PRO A 118 -10.74 9.91 5.44
C PRO A 118 -9.27 10.17 5.14
N SER A 119 -8.37 9.34 5.66
CA SER A 119 -6.94 9.44 5.42
C SER A 119 -6.57 9.28 3.95
N ALA A 120 -7.12 8.25 3.28
CA ALA A 120 -6.88 8.01 1.87
C ALA A 120 -7.36 9.19 1.00
N ARG A 121 -8.57 9.69 1.25
CA ARG A 121 -9.14 10.85 0.52
C ARG A 121 -8.32 12.11 0.74
N PHE A 122 -7.91 12.41 1.98
CA PHE A 122 -7.07 13.57 2.27
C PHE A 122 -5.78 13.56 1.44
N VAL A 123 -5.07 12.44 1.41
CA VAL A 123 -3.83 12.34 0.64
C VAL A 123 -4.08 12.41 -0.86
N LEU A 124 -5.07 11.68 -1.36
CA LEU A 124 -5.31 11.58 -2.80
C LEU A 124 -5.96 12.86 -3.38
N GLN A 125 -6.95 13.42 -2.70
CA GLN A 125 -7.75 14.52 -3.24
C GLN A 125 -7.22 15.89 -2.81
N GLN A 126 -6.75 16.05 -1.56
CA GLN A 126 -6.29 17.36 -1.10
C GLN A 126 -4.79 17.56 -1.32
N ARG A 127 -3.95 16.55 -1.04
CA ARG A 127 -2.50 16.72 -1.14
C ARG A 127 -1.94 16.41 -2.52
N LEU A 128 -2.49 15.41 -3.23
CA LEU A 128 -2.13 15.08 -4.61
C LEU A 128 -3.04 15.74 -5.65
N GLU A 129 -4.12 16.41 -5.21
CA GLU A 129 -5.08 17.10 -6.07
C GLU A 129 -5.67 16.22 -7.18
N LEU A 130 -5.85 14.92 -6.89
CA LEU A 130 -6.45 13.97 -7.85
C LEU A 130 -7.97 14.11 -7.81
N VAL A 131 -8.57 14.23 -8.99
CA VAL A 131 -10.02 14.37 -9.12
C VAL A 131 -10.68 12.99 -9.16
N ASN A 132 -11.49 12.65 -8.16
CA ASN A 132 -12.24 11.39 -8.05
C ASN A 132 -11.38 10.14 -8.36
N PRO A 133 -10.21 9.96 -7.71
CA PRO A 133 -9.35 8.83 -7.99
C PRO A 133 -10.05 7.51 -7.67
N PRO A 134 -9.99 6.49 -8.56
CA PRO A 134 -10.53 5.17 -8.26
C PRO A 134 -9.85 4.58 -7.00
N LEU A 135 -10.65 4.31 -5.97
CA LEU A 135 -10.16 3.90 -4.65
C LEU A 135 -10.99 2.74 -4.10
N ILE A 136 -10.31 1.77 -3.54
CA ILE A 136 -10.79 0.79 -2.57
C ILE A 136 -10.01 1.06 -1.27
N ALA A 137 -10.68 1.61 -0.27
CA ALA A 137 -10.09 1.92 1.04
C ALA A 137 -10.36 0.81 2.05
N MET A 138 -9.84 0.95 3.26
CA MET A 138 -10.15 0.07 4.39
C MET A 138 -11.66 -0.01 4.59
N GLY A 139 -12.20 -1.23 4.72
CA GLY A 139 -13.63 -1.48 4.90
C GLY A 139 -14.45 -1.61 3.61
N ASP A 140 -13.94 -1.18 2.45
CA ASP A 140 -14.63 -1.35 1.15
C ASP A 140 -14.52 -2.79 0.62
N ALA A 141 -13.51 -3.54 1.06
CA ALA A 141 -13.25 -4.93 0.73
C ALA A 141 -12.49 -5.60 1.88
N PRO A 142 -12.39 -6.95 1.90
CA PRO A 142 -11.53 -7.64 2.87
C PRO A 142 -10.09 -7.14 2.79
N ASP A 143 -9.41 -7.15 3.96
CA ASP A 143 -8.03 -6.70 4.08
C ASP A 143 -7.06 -7.60 3.27
N LYS A 144 -5.99 -6.99 2.75
CA LYS A 144 -4.88 -7.72 2.12
C LYS A 144 -4.29 -8.75 3.11
N PRO A 145 -4.00 -9.96 2.66
CA PRO A 145 -3.75 -10.42 1.29
C PRO A 145 -4.99 -10.91 0.51
N ASP A 146 -6.22 -10.65 0.95
CA ASP A 146 -7.41 -10.98 0.16
C ASP A 146 -7.40 -10.17 -1.15
N PRO A 147 -7.62 -10.80 -2.33
CA PRO A 147 -7.50 -10.12 -3.61
C PRO A 147 -8.75 -9.37 -4.05
N THR A 148 -9.86 -9.48 -3.30
CA THR A 148 -11.18 -8.96 -3.71
C THR A 148 -11.13 -7.49 -4.08
N GLY A 149 -10.50 -6.64 -3.26
CA GLY A 149 -10.38 -5.21 -3.54
C GLY A 149 -9.60 -4.92 -4.83
N LEU A 150 -8.50 -5.64 -5.06
CA LEU A 150 -7.69 -5.49 -6.27
C LEU A 150 -8.45 -5.96 -7.51
N VAL A 151 -9.15 -7.09 -7.43
CA VAL A 151 -9.97 -7.62 -8.52
C VAL A 151 -11.11 -6.64 -8.87
N GLN A 152 -11.86 -6.16 -7.87
CA GLN A 152 -12.94 -5.18 -8.08
C GLN A 152 -12.44 -3.90 -8.74
N LEU A 153 -11.30 -3.36 -8.29
CA LEU A 153 -10.72 -2.16 -8.90
C LEU A 153 -10.28 -2.43 -10.34
N SER A 154 -9.66 -3.56 -10.60
CA SER A 154 -9.23 -3.94 -11.95
C SER A 154 -10.43 -4.12 -12.90
N ASP A 155 -11.57 -4.64 -12.41
CA ASP A 155 -12.80 -4.77 -13.19
C ASP A 155 -13.40 -3.40 -13.56
N ARG A 156 -13.32 -2.42 -12.66
CA ARG A 156 -13.74 -1.03 -12.92
C ARG A 156 -12.86 -0.34 -13.96
N LEU A 157 -11.56 -0.57 -13.92
CA LEU A 157 -10.58 0.06 -14.82
C LEU A 157 -10.49 -0.63 -16.19
N LEU A 158 -10.81 -1.93 -16.26
CA LEU A 158 -10.73 -2.77 -17.46
C LEU A 158 -12.07 -3.50 -17.73
N PRO A 159 -13.20 -2.79 -17.88
CA PRO A 159 -14.54 -3.42 -17.86
C PRO A 159 -14.80 -4.37 -19.06
N HIS A 160 -14.06 -4.23 -20.17
CA HIS A 160 -14.31 -4.97 -21.43
C HIS A 160 -13.09 -5.76 -21.94
N ARG A 161 -12.03 -5.89 -21.15
CA ARG A 161 -10.82 -6.61 -21.56
C ARG A 161 -10.64 -7.91 -20.78
N SER A 162 -11.01 -9.04 -21.39
CA SER A 162 -10.38 -10.31 -21.09
C SER A 162 -8.92 -10.23 -21.56
N GLY A 163 -7.97 -10.63 -20.71
CA GLY A 163 -6.55 -10.63 -21.06
C GLY A 163 -5.80 -9.30 -20.81
N GLY A 164 -6.41 -8.32 -20.12
CA GLY A 164 -5.71 -7.09 -19.75
C GLY A 164 -4.59 -7.31 -18.73
N VAL A 165 -3.55 -6.48 -18.81
CA VAL A 165 -2.43 -6.47 -17.87
C VAL A 165 -2.78 -5.59 -16.67
N VAL A 166 -2.63 -6.13 -15.46
CA VAL A 166 -2.76 -5.40 -14.20
C VAL A 166 -1.44 -5.47 -13.46
N ALA A 167 -0.79 -4.33 -13.29
CA ALA A 167 0.38 -4.21 -12.45
C ALA A 167 -0.02 -3.62 -11.09
N TYR A 168 0.30 -4.32 -10.01
CA TYR A 168 0.06 -3.83 -8.66
C TYR A 168 1.39 -3.50 -7.99
N LEU A 169 1.57 -2.24 -7.61
CA LEU A 169 2.76 -1.75 -6.92
C LEU A 169 2.49 -1.73 -5.42
N GLY A 170 3.26 -2.49 -4.67
CA GLY A 170 3.15 -2.63 -3.21
C GLY A 170 4.48 -2.52 -2.50
N ASP A 171 4.47 -2.39 -1.17
CA ASP A 171 5.66 -2.30 -0.33
C ASP A 171 5.66 -3.33 0.81
N THR A 172 4.69 -4.23 0.85
CA THR A 172 4.57 -5.26 1.88
C THR A 172 4.46 -6.67 1.28
N VAL A 173 4.78 -7.68 2.09
CA VAL A 173 4.54 -9.09 1.74
C VAL A 173 3.04 -9.34 1.46
N ALA A 174 2.15 -8.69 2.21
CA ALA A 174 0.71 -8.79 1.97
C ALA A 174 0.29 -8.27 0.59
N ASP A 175 0.93 -7.20 0.08
CA ASP A 175 0.70 -6.68 -1.27
C ASP A 175 1.09 -7.72 -2.33
N VAL A 176 2.27 -8.34 -2.18
CA VAL A 176 2.74 -9.39 -3.08
C VAL A 176 1.76 -10.56 -3.09
N GLN A 177 1.35 -11.04 -1.91
CA GLN A 177 0.41 -12.15 -1.77
C GLN A 177 -0.97 -11.82 -2.34
N THR A 178 -1.42 -10.56 -2.24
CA THR A 178 -2.67 -10.09 -2.88
C THR A 178 -2.64 -10.35 -4.39
N VAL A 179 -1.52 -10.07 -5.05
CA VAL A 179 -1.37 -10.33 -6.50
C VAL A 179 -1.36 -11.82 -6.81
N LEU A 180 -0.65 -12.64 -6.01
CA LEU A 180 -0.63 -14.09 -6.21
C LEU A 180 -2.03 -14.70 -6.06
N ASN A 181 -2.80 -14.22 -5.07
CA ASN A 181 -4.19 -14.64 -4.87
C ASN A 181 -5.10 -14.16 -6.01
N ALA A 182 -4.88 -12.93 -6.54
CA ALA A 182 -5.60 -12.43 -7.70
C ALA A 182 -5.34 -13.27 -8.97
N ARG A 183 -4.12 -13.76 -9.19
CA ARG A 183 -3.79 -14.72 -10.27
C ARG A 183 -4.64 -15.98 -10.20
N THR A 184 -4.84 -16.50 -9.00
CA THR A 184 -5.65 -17.68 -8.77
C THR A 184 -7.14 -17.41 -9.00
N GLN A 185 -7.64 -16.26 -8.53
CA GLN A 185 -9.05 -15.88 -8.63
C GLN A 185 -9.46 -15.45 -10.03
N ARG A 186 -8.56 -14.78 -10.78
CA ARG A 186 -8.80 -14.23 -12.12
C ARG A 186 -7.65 -14.60 -13.08
N PRO A 187 -7.56 -15.89 -13.48
CA PRO A 187 -6.51 -16.38 -14.37
C PRO A 187 -6.66 -15.89 -15.81
N ASP A 188 -7.78 -15.25 -16.14
CA ASP A 188 -8.06 -14.60 -17.43
C ASP A 188 -7.32 -13.28 -17.63
N ARG A 189 -6.61 -12.78 -16.60
CA ARG A 189 -5.81 -11.54 -16.65
C ARG A 189 -4.35 -11.81 -16.34
N GLN A 190 -3.49 -11.00 -16.91
CA GLN A 190 -2.07 -10.99 -16.56
C GLN A 190 -1.86 -10.07 -15.35
N TRP A 191 -1.43 -10.64 -14.24
CA TRP A 191 -1.14 -9.91 -12.99
C TRP A 191 0.36 -9.80 -12.79
N ILE A 192 0.85 -8.59 -12.52
CA ILE A 192 2.26 -8.31 -12.27
C ILE A 192 2.41 -7.69 -10.88
N SER A 193 3.22 -8.34 -10.04
CA SER A 193 3.57 -7.85 -8.71
C SER A 193 4.83 -7.00 -8.79
N LEU A 194 4.67 -5.69 -8.75
CA LEU A 194 5.75 -4.73 -8.60
C LEU A 194 5.92 -4.43 -7.11
N ALA A 195 7.14 -4.45 -6.63
CA ALA A 195 7.41 -4.12 -5.23
C ALA A 195 8.45 -3.02 -5.10
N VAL A 196 8.33 -2.20 -4.04
CA VAL A 196 9.31 -1.19 -3.64
C VAL A 196 9.59 -1.33 -2.16
N SER A 197 10.81 -1.01 -1.75
CA SER A 197 11.12 -0.95 -0.32
C SER A 197 10.47 0.27 0.34
N PRO A 198 10.00 0.15 1.60
CA PRO A 198 9.54 1.29 2.37
C PRO A 198 10.61 2.37 2.48
N PRO A 199 10.23 3.67 2.50
CA PRO A 199 11.18 4.79 2.46
C PRO A 199 12.17 4.86 3.62
N HIS A 200 11.81 4.32 4.79
CA HIS A 200 12.68 4.27 5.96
C HIS A 200 13.86 3.30 5.81
N LEU A 201 13.81 2.38 4.85
CA LEU A 201 14.91 1.48 4.52
C LEU A 201 15.82 2.14 3.48
N LEU A 202 16.96 2.63 3.93
CA LEU A 202 17.85 3.45 3.12
C LEU A 202 18.49 2.64 1.95
N PRO A 203 18.61 3.24 0.76
CA PRO A 203 19.31 2.60 -0.36
C PRO A 203 20.71 2.15 0.02
N GLY A 204 21.06 0.90 -0.31
CA GLY A 204 22.37 0.31 -0.01
C GLY A 204 22.53 -0.24 1.41
N SER A 205 21.52 -0.09 2.28
CA SER A 205 21.58 -0.70 3.62
C SER A 205 21.34 -2.21 3.57
N GLN A 206 21.86 -2.91 4.59
CA GLN A 206 21.66 -4.35 4.73
C GLN A 206 20.18 -4.68 5.01
N GLU A 207 19.51 -3.83 5.80
CA GLU A 207 18.08 -3.96 6.13
C GLU A 207 17.22 -3.87 4.87
N ARG A 208 17.49 -2.91 3.97
CA ARG A 208 16.79 -2.81 2.70
C ARG A 208 17.03 -4.04 1.83
N SER A 209 18.27 -4.51 1.73
CA SER A 209 18.62 -5.68 0.94
C SER A 209 17.90 -6.94 1.45
N ALA A 210 17.83 -7.11 2.78
CA ALA A 210 17.10 -8.22 3.41
C ALA A 210 15.59 -8.13 3.14
N TYR A 211 15.01 -6.92 3.23
CA TYR A 211 13.60 -6.69 2.96
C TYR A 211 13.24 -6.96 1.48
N GLU A 212 14.05 -6.48 0.54
CA GLU A 212 13.89 -6.76 -0.88
C GLU A 212 13.96 -8.26 -1.20
N GLN A 213 14.87 -8.98 -0.52
CA GLN A 213 14.94 -10.44 -0.64
C GLN A 213 13.67 -11.11 -0.08
N GLN A 214 13.10 -10.59 1.00
CA GLN A 214 11.84 -11.08 1.55
C GLN A 214 10.67 -10.88 0.56
N LEU A 215 10.56 -9.69 -0.05
CA LEU A 215 9.55 -9.42 -1.09
C LEU A 215 9.71 -10.35 -2.31
N LYS A 216 10.96 -10.59 -2.75
CA LYS A 216 11.26 -11.56 -3.81
C LYS A 216 10.84 -12.98 -3.43
N SER A 217 11.19 -13.41 -2.22
CA SER A 217 10.85 -14.75 -1.70
C SER A 217 9.33 -14.92 -1.53
N ALA A 218 8.60 -13.84 -1.27
CA ALA A 218 7.14 -13.83 -1.23
C ALA A 218 6.48 -13.95 -2.62
N GLY A 219 7.25 -13.75 -3.71
CA GLY A 219 6.79 -13.91 -5.10
C GLY A 219 6.62 -12.62 -5.88
N ALA A 220 7.25 -11.51 -5.48
CA ALA A 220 7.28 -10.29 -6.29
C ALA A 220 7.99 -10.55 -7.63
N ASP A 221 7.37 -10.16 -8.74
CA ASP A 221 7.97 -10.32 -10.07
C ASP A 221 9.13 -9.37 -10.28
N LEU A 222 9.02 -8.15 -9.76
CA LEU A 222 10.04 -7.12 -9.91
C LEU A 222 10.12 -6.25 -8.67
N ILE A 223 11.36 -5.96 -8.24
CA ILE A 223 11.63 -4.93 -7.23
C ILE A 223 12.08 -3.66 -7.94
N LEU A 224 11.31 -2.60 -7.77
CA LEU A 224 11.65 -1.29 -8.31
C LEU A 224 12.51 -0.49 -7.31
N PRO A 225 13.46 0.32 -7.77
CA PRO A 225 14.29 1.13 -6.87
C PRO A 225 13.50 2.23 -6.15
N SER A 226 12.40 2.70 -6.74
CA SER A 226 11.48 3.69 -6.18
C SER A 226 10.10 3.59 -6.84
N THR A 227 9.10 4.29 -6.29
CA THR A 227 7.77 4.38 -6.90
C THR A 227 7.81 5.04 -8.27
N GLU A 228 8.64 6.09 -8.45
CA GLU A 228 8.78 6.81 -9.72
C GLU A 228 9.35 5.92 -10.84
N ALA A 229 10.12 4.88 -10.49
CA ALA A 229 10.64 3.94 -11.47
C ALA A 229 9.53 3.16 -12.21
N ALA A 230 8.31 3.13 -11.66
CA ALA A 230 7.14 2.56 -12.34
C ALA A 230 6.83 3.27 -13.66
N ILE A 231 7.17 4.57 -13.81
CA ILE A 231 7.00 5.29 -15.07
C ILE A 231 7.90 4.72 -16.18
N GLN A 232 9.15 4.38 -15.85
CA GLN A 232 10.07 3.79 -16.85
C GLN A 232 9.63 2.36 -17.20
N TRP A 233 9.21 1.60 -16.18
CA TRP A 233 8.67 0.26 -16.39
C TRP A 233 7.42 0.30 -17.28
N SER A 234 6.49 1.22 -17.06
CA SER A 234 5.25 1.36 -17.84
C SER A 234 5.49 1.65 -19.32
N LYS A 235 6.54 2.39 -19.66
CA LYS A 235 6.94 2.64 -21.06
C LYS A 235 7.44 1.37 -21.77
N GLY A 236 8.21 0.55 -21.07
CA GLY A 236 8.79 -0.68 -21.65
C GLY A 236 7.76 -1.78 -21.87
N SER A 237 6.73 -1.82 -21.01
CA SER A 237 5.73 -2.89 -21.04
C SER A 237 4.73 -2.78 -22.20
N GLN A 238 4.55 -1.60 -22.79
CA GLN A 238 3.71 -1.42 -24.00
C GLN A 238 4.38 -1.90 -25.29
N GLY A 239 5.74 -1.92 -25.31
CA GLY A 239 6.49 -2.38 -26.49
C GLY A 239 6.42 -3.90 -26.71
N ALA A 240 6.08 -4.67 -25.70
CA ALA A 240 5.98 -6.13 -25.78
C ALA A 240 4.67 -6.61 -26.43
N ASP A 241 3.57 -5.89 -26.24
CA ASP A 241 2.26 -6.24 -26.81
C ASP A 241 2.13 -5.86 -28.29
N SER A 242 2.91 -4.89 -28.77
CA SER A 242 2.88 -4.49 -30.19
C SER A 242 3.67 -5.40 -31.15
N GLN A 243 4.51 -6.31 -30.62
CA GLN A 243 5.24 -7.28 -31.44
C GLN A 243 4.55 -8.67 -31.54
N GLY A 244 3.50 -8.92 -30.78
CA GLY A 244 2.77 -10.20 -30.77
C GLY A 244 1.70 -10.35 -31.88
N HIS A 245 1.43 -9.35 -32.72
CA HIS A 245 0.37 -9.38 -33.74
C HIS A 245 0.87 -9.31 -35.20
N SER A 246 2.13 -9.62 -35.46
CA SER A 246 2.64 -9.68 -36.83
C SER A 246 3.45 -10.93 -37.12
N ALA A 247 2.82 -12.10 -37.05
CA ALA A 247 3.30 -13.30 -37.74
C ALA A 247 2.22 -14.38 -37.75
N SER A 248 1.30 -14.34 -38.68
CA SER A 248 0.84 -15.54 -39.42
C SER A 248 -0.26 -15.19 -40.42
N ILE A 249 0.13 -14.79 -41.61
CA ILE A 249 -0.59 -15.07 -42.83
C ILE A 249 0.43 -15.54 -43.85
N ARG A 250 0.54 -16.86 -43.99
CA ARG A 250 0.76 -17.61 -45.22
C ARG A 250 0.39 -19.05 -45.00
#